data_ec3f29c3b110c715230fa9ccb184a385
#
_entry.id   ec3f29c3b110c715230fa9ccb184a385
#
_cell.length_a   1.000
_cell.length_b   1.000
_cell.length_c   1.000
_cell.angle_alpha   90.00
_cell.angle_beta   90.00
_cell.angle_gamma   90.00
#
_symmetry.space_group_name_H-M   'P 1'
#
loop_
_entity.id
_entity.type
_entity.pdbx_description
1 polymer ?
#
loop_
_entity_poly.entity_id
_entity_poly.type
_entity_poly.pdbx_seq_one_letter_code
_entity_poly.pdbx_strand_id
1 'polypeptide(L)'
;KQVSEIIKICYDNDQEVIIHGGLTNLVGSTKSHSNQVVLSLEKMNNIIEVDEISKTITCESGVILEDLINASKDKELLLPLNFGARGSAQIGGAVSTNAGGLRVFKYGMTRNLVMGIEAVLPDGTIISSLKKLMKDNSGYDLKQFFIGSEGTLGVVTKLVLRLYPLPKTRYTSLAVTNDYQKVLDLSLIHI
;
A
#
# COMPACT_ATOMS: atom_id res chain seq x y z
N LYS A 1 -9.33 -15.47 -6.91
CA LYS A 1 -10.50 -16.17 -7.46
C LYS A 1 -11.78 -15.80 -6.68
N GLN A 2 -11.90 -16.10 -5.38
CA GLN A 2 -13.12 -15.80 -4.58
C GLN A 2 -13.54 -14.33 -4.68
N VAL A 3 -12.63 -13.37 -4.56
CA VAL A 3 -12.94 -11.94 -4.72
C VAL A 3 -13.51 -11.66 -6.12
N SER A 4 -12.91 -12.23 -7.16
CA SER A 4 -13.40 -12.10 -8.55
C SER A 4 -14.82 -12.66 -8.71
N GLU A 5 -15.10 -13.82 -8.14
CA GLU A 5 -16.42 -14.44 -8.18
C GLU A 5 -17.47 -13.59 -7.46
N ILE A 6 -17.15 -13.09 -6.27
CA ILE A 6 -18.04 -12.21 -5.48
C ILE A 6 -18.33 -10.92 -6.24
N ILE A 7 -17.28 -10.24 -6.74
CA ILE A 7 -17.42 -8.98 -7.48
C ILE A 7 -18.27 -9.20 -8.74
N LYS A 8 -18.03 -10.31 -9.47
CA LYS A 8 -18.83 -10.64 -10.65
C LYS A 8 -20.31 -10.86 -10.31
N ILE A 9 -20.62 -11.59 -9.25
CA ILE A 9 -22.01 -11.79 -8.79
C ILE A 9 -22.65 -10.44 -8.46
N CYS A 10 -21.95 -9.56 -7.76
CA CYS A 10 -22.45 -8.23 -7.43
C CYS A 10 -22.69 -7.40 -8.69
N TYR A 11 -21.76 -7.43 -9.64
CA TYR A 11 -21.88 -6.74 -10.93
C TYR A 11 -23.09 -7.23 -11.75
N ASP A 12 -23.25 -8.55 -11.87
CA ASP A 12 -24.35 -9.16 -12.64
C ASP A 12 -25.74 -8.87 -12.02
N ASN A 13 -25.79 -8.39 -10.77
CA ASN A 13 -27.03 -8.07 -10.03
C ASN A 13 -27.15 -6.58 -9.67
N ASP A 14 -26.36 -5.69 -10.27
CA ASP A 14 -26.33 -4.25 -9.95
C ASP A 14 -26.16 -3.97 -8.44
N GLN A 15 -25.45 -4.86 -7.73
CA GLN A 15 -25.26 -4.77 -6.27
C GLN A 15 -24.03 -3.92 -5.96
N GLU A 16 -24.22 -2.84 -5.22
CA GLU A 16 -23.12 -1.98 -4.76
C GLU A 16 -22.23 -2.71 -3.75
N VAL A 17 -20.91 -2.52 -3.88
CA VAL A 17 -19.90 -3.14 -3.02
C VAL A 17 -19.01 -2.08 -2.40
N ILE A 18 -18.82 -2.15 -1.10
CA ILE A 18 -17.83 -1.36 -0.36
C ILE A 18 -16.68 -2.25 0.09
N ILE A 19 -15.47 -1.86 -0.22
CA ILE A 19 -14.28 -2.62 0.14
C ILE A 19 -13.76 -2.17 1.50
N HIS A 20 -13.63 -3.11 2.43
CA HIS A 20 -13.05 -2.88 3.74
C HIS A 20 -11.61 -3.41 3.82
N GLY A 21 -10.71 -2.52 4.21
CA GLY A 21 -9.38 -2.85 4.73
C GLY A 21 -9.34 -2.67 6.25
N GLY A 22 -8.27 -2.09 6.78
CA GLY A 22 -8.09 -1.85 8.22
C GLY A 22 -8.94 -0.73 8.84
N LEU A 23 -9.84 -0.10 8.10
CA LEU A 23 -10.79 0.94 8.53
C LEU A 23 -10.14 2.14 9.22
N THR A 24 -8.91 2.47 8.84
CA THR A 24 -8.10 3.53 9.48
C THR A 24 -8.21 4.89 8.76
N ASN A 25 -9.02 5.01 7.70
CA ASN A 25 -9.20 6.27 6.99
C ASN A 25 -10.02 7.29 7.81
N LEU A 26 -9.82 8.57 7.51
CA LEU A 26 -10.51 9.69 8.17
C LEU A 26 -11.56 10.38 7.28
N VAL A 27 -11.76 9.90 6.04
CA VAL A 27 -12.62 10.54 5.04
C VAL A 27 -13.96 9.83 4.83
N GLY A 28 -14.22 8.74 5.57
CA GLY A 28 -15.49 8.04 5.52
C GLY A 28 -15.73 7.16 4.28
N SER A 29 -14.70 6.91 3.46
CA SER A 29 -14.82 6.09 2.23
C SER A 29 -15.23 4.62 2.47
N THR A 30 -15.12 4.15 3.70
CA THR A 30 -15.52 2.79 4.11
C THR A 30 -16.90 2.76 4.79
N LYS A 31 -17.62 3.89 4.85
CA LYS A 31 -18.96 3.93 5.42
C LYS A 31 -19.94 3.26 4.45
N SER A 32 -20.56 2.17 4.90
CA SER A 32 -21.55 1.43 4.13
C SER A 32 -22.99 1.79 4.53
N HIS A 33 -23.92 1.55 3.62
CA HIS A 33 -25.35 1.64 3.82
C HIS A 33 -25.99 0.24 3.82
N SER A 34 -27.25 0.13 4.28
CA SER A 34 -27.95 -1.14 4.49
C SER A 34 -28.15 -2.00 3.23
N ASN A 35 -28.09 -1.39 2.05
CA ASN A 35 -28.26 -2.08 0.76
C ASN A 35 -26.94 -2.41 0.05
N GLN A 36 -25.80 -2.18 0.70
CA GLN A 36 -24.49 -2.44 0.12
C GLN A 36 -23.86 -3.72 0.68
N VAL A 37 -23.15 -4.46 -0.17
CA VAL A 37 -22.32 -5.59 0.26
C VAL A 37 -20.97 -5.05 0.73
N VAL A 38 -20.55 -5.47 1.91
CA VAL A 38 -19.23 -5.17 2.44
C VAL A 38 -18.30 -6.34 2.17
N LEU A 39 -17.23 -6.09 1.42
CA LEU A 39 -16.19 -7.06 1.13
C LEU A 39 -14.95 -6.76 1.98
N SER A 40 -14.72 -7.56 3.03
CA SER A 40 -13.50 -7.47 3.85
C SER A 40 -12.37 -8.29 3.24
N LEU A 41 -11.16 -7.71 3.20
CA LEU A 41 -9.96 -8.38 2.73
C LEU A 41 -9.08 -8.88 3.88
N GLU A 42 -9.53 -8.85 5.13
CA GLU A 42 -8.76 -9.22 6.31
C GLU A 42 -8.18 -10.65 6.28
N LYS A 43 -8.88 -11.57 5.59
CA LYS A 43 -8.43 -12.96 5.42
C LYS A 43 -7.40 -13.14 4.31
N MET A 44 -7.15 -12.13 3.49
CA MET A 44 -6.09 -12.11 2.50
C MET A 44 -4.83 -11.49 3.11
N ASN A 45 -4.24 -12.18 4.09
CA ASN A 45 -3.20 -11.64 4.97
C ASN A 45 -1.86 -12.39 4.88
N ASN A 46 -1.59 -13.08 3.78
CA ASN A 46 -0.34 -13.80 3.60
C ASN A 46 0.77 -12.89 3.06
N ILE A 47 1.94 -12.94 3.69
CA ILE A 47 3.20 -12.49 3.12
C ILE A 47 3.72 -13.64 2.27
N ILE A 48 3.72 -13.46 0.94
CA ILE A 48 4.02 -14.52 -0.02
C ILE A 48 5.51 -14.74 -0.12
N GLU A 49 6.28 -13.63 -0.16
CA GLU A 49 7.72 -13.69 -0.34
C GLU A 49 8.40 -12.38 0.11
N VAL A 50 9.57 -12.51 0.75
CA VAL A 50 10.54 -11.42 0.93
C VAL A 50 11.78 -11.78 0.14
N ASP A 51 12.01 -11.09 -0.96
CA ASP A 51 13.14 -11.31 -1.88
C ASP A 51 14.28 -10.34 -1.55
N GLU A 52 15.34 -10.88 -0.97
CA GLU A 52 16.52 -10.13 -0.54
C GLU A 52 17.36 -9.64 -1.72
N ILE A 53 17.34 -10.36 -2.84
CA ILE A 53 18.13 -10.03 -4.04
C ILE A 53 17.50 -8.85 -4.76
N SER A 54 16.22 -8.96 -5.11
CA SER A 54 15.48 -7.88 -5.78
C SER A 54 15.05 -6.77 -4.82
N LYS A 55 15.19 -6.97 -3.51
CA LYS A 55 14.72 -6.09 -2.43
C LYS A 55 13.24 -5.74 -2.60
N THR A 56 12.43 -6.79 -2.64
CA THR A 56 10.98 -6.66 -2.76
C THR A 56 10.25 -7.53 -1.76
N ILE A 57 9.04 -7.16 -1.43
CA ILE A 57 8.10 -7.98 -0.67
C ILE A 57 6.82 -8.16 -1.47
N THR A 58 6.40 -9.41 -1.65
CA THR A 58 5.15 -9.78 -2.30
C THR A 58 4.15 -10.20 -1.23
N CYS A 59 2.97 -9.62 -1.23
CA CYS A 59 1.95 -9.88 -0.22
C CYS A 59 0.53 -9.76 -0.75
N GLU A 60 -0.41 -10.29 0.01
CA GLU A 60 -1.83 -10.03 -0.15
C GLU A 60 -2.23 -8.69 0.46
N SER A 61 -3.32 -8.10 -0.01
CA SER A 61 -3.72 -6.74 0.32
C SER A 61 -4.23 -6.53 1.74
N GLY A 62 -4.69 -7.60 2.41
CA GLY A 62 -5.15 -7.57 3.79
C GLY A 62 -4.04 -7.68 4.84
N VAL A 63 -2.77 -7.81 4.43
CA VAL A 63 -1.65 -7.85 5.38
C VAL A 63 -1.54 -6.51 6.10
N ILE A 64 -1.36 -6.56 7.42
CA ILE A 64 -1.15 -5.38 8.25
C ILE A 64 0.23 -4.78 7.94
N LEU A 65 0.29 -3.46 7.84
CA LEU A 65 1.52 -2.76 7.48
C LEU A 65 2.67 -3.03 8.46
N GLU A 66 2.38 -3.16 9.75
CA GLU A 66 3.39 -3.45 10.77
C GLU A 66 4.03 -4.84 10.58
N ASP A 67 3.23 -5.82 10.16
CA ASP A 67 3.73 -7.18 9.87
C ASP A 67 4.68 -7.17 8.67
N LEU A 68 4.38 -6.39 7.62
CA LEU A 68 5.29 -6.20 6.48
C LEU A 68 6.59 -5.50 6.88
N ILE A 69 6.51 -4.51 7.77
CA ILE A 69 7.69 -3.80 8.29
C ILE A 69 8.58 -4.78 9.08
N ASN A 70 7.98 -5.61 9.93
CA ASN A 70 8.70 -6.59 10.76
C ASN A 70 9.33 -7.67 9.88
N ALA A 71 8.57 -8.28 8.96
CA ALA A 71 9.08 -9.29 8.03
C ALA A 71 10.23 -8.76 7.15
N SER A 72 10.16 -7.49 6.73
CA SER A 72 11.26 -6.85 5.99
C SER A 72 12.50 -6.66 6.87
N LYS A 73 12.30 -6.24 8.14
CA LYS A 73 13.39 -6.01 9.09
C LYS A 73 14.12 -7.30 9.46
N ASP A 74 13.42 -8.43 9.56
CA ASP A 74 14.01 -9.75 9.84
C ASP A 74 14.98 -10.20 8.72
N LYS A 75 14.87 -9.57 7.54
CA LYS A 75 15.75 -9.75 6.37
C LYS A 75 16.72 -8.58 6.16
N GLU A 76 16.98 -7.77 7.19
CA GLU A 76 17.81 -6.57 7.13
C GLU A 76 17.39 -5.56 6.06
N LEU A 77 16.09 -5.56 5.73
CA LEU A 77 15.49 -4.66 4.75
C LEU A 77 14.51 -3.68 5.43
N LEU A 78 14.27 -2.58 4.76
CA LEU A 78 13.38 -1.50 5.19
C LEU A 78 12.22 -1.36 4.23
N LEU A 79 10.99 -1.54 4.71
CA LEU A 79 9.80 -0.97 4.08
C LEU A 79 9.62 0.45 4.64
N PRO A 80 9.83 1.51 3.83
CA PRO A 80 9.89 2.87 4.37
C PRO A 80 8.53 3.49 4.67
N LEU A 81 7.43 2.84 4.32
CA LEU A 81 6.08 3.30 4.65
C LEU A 81 5.85 3.20 6.16
N ASN A 82 5.62 4.34 6.83
CA ASN A 82 5.42 4.39 8.27
C ASN A 82 4.54 5.57 8.67
N PHE A 83 3.37 5.27 9.23
CA PHE A 83 2.40 6.23 9.76
C PHE A 83 1.73 5.69 11.03
N GLY A 84 0.99 6.54 11.74
CA GLY A 84 0.46 6.23 13.08
C GLY A 84 -0.40 4.97 13.16
N ALA A 85 -1.23 4.72 12.16
CA ALA A 85 -2.15 3.57 12.13
C ALA A 85 -1.54 2.26 11.63
N ARG A 86 -0.21 2.15 11.46
CA ARG A 86 0.46 0.98 10.86
C ARG A 86 0.08 -0.37 11.49
N GLY A 87 -0.23 -0.39 12.79
CA GLY A 87 -0.62 -1.61 13.52
C GLY A 87 -2.03 -2.14 13.21
N SER A 88 -2.83 -1.38 12.44
CA SER A 88 -4.18 -1.76 12.05
C SER A 88 -4.45 -1.57 10.56
N ALA A 89 -3.70 -0.70 9.90
CA ALA A 89 -3.86 -0.42 8.48
C ALA A 89 -3.40 -1.61 7.64
N GLN A 90 -4.26 -2.05 6.73
CA GLN A 90 -3.95 -3.06 5.73
C GLN A 90 -3.29 -2.41 4.52
N ILE A 91 -2.31 -3.12 3.92
CA ILE A 91 -1.50 -2.56 2.83
C ILE A 91 -2.31 -2.22 1.58
N GLY A 92 -3.35 -3.00 1.27
CA GLY A 92 -4.25 -2.70 0.16
C GLY A 92 -4.96 -1.35 0.33
N GLY A 93 -5.40 -1.03 1.55
CA GLY A 93 -5.97 0.28 1.88
C GLY A 93 -4.94 1.41 1.75
N ALA A 94 -3.71 1.20 2.23
CA ALA A 94 -2.63 2.17 2.10
C ALA A 94 -2.28 2.46 0.62
N VAL A 95 -2.33 1.45 -0.25
CA VAL A 95 -2.15 1.61 -1.70
C VAL A 95 -3.34 2.33 -2.32
N SER A 96 -4.56 1.91 -2.01
CA SER A 96 -5.78 2.49 -2.56
C SER A 96 -5.95 3.97 -2.22
N THR A 97 -5.44 4.42 -1.08
CA THR A 97 -5.43 5.83 -0.67
C THR A 97 -4.13 6.57 -1.01
N ASN A 98 -3.16 5.89 -1.63
CA ASN A 98 -1.81 6.41 -1.86
C ASN A 98 -1.23 7.03 -0.58
N ALA A 99 -1.27 6.30 0.53
CA ALA A 99 -0.91 6.79 1.85
C ALA A 99 0.53 7.33 1.89
N GLY A 100 0.72 8.39 2.64
CA GLY A 100 2.02 8.94 2.98
C GLY A 100 2.36 8.70 4.45
N GLY A 101 3.61 8.85 4.79
CA GLY A 101 4.07 8.70 6.17
C GLY A 101 5.29 9.57 6.46
N LEU A 102 5.91 9.36 7.61
CA LEU A 102 7.03 10.17 8.11
C LEU A 102 8.26 10.22 7.18
N ARG A 103 8.38 9.27 6.24
CA ARG A 103 9.56 9.13 5.39
C ARG A 103 9.33 9.55 3.94
N VAL A 104 8.22 10.24 3.66
CA VAL A 104 7.81 10.63 2.30
C VAL A 104 8.87 11.46 1.60
N PHE A 105 9.51 12.41 2.28
CA PHE A 105 10.53 13.26 1.66
C PHE A 105 11.70 12.48 1.07
N LYS A 106 12.08 11.37 1.70
CA LYS A 106 13.20 10.54 1.22
C LYS A 106 12.78 9.42 0.26
N TYR A 107 11.65 8.79 0.52
CA TYR A 107 11.26 7.55 -0.16
C TYR A 107 10.01 7.67 -1.03
N GLY A 108 9.35 8.83 -0.98
CA GLY A 108 8.10 9.08 -1.69
C GLY A 108 6.86 8.51 -0.98
N MET A 109 5.74 8.69 -1.62
CA MET A 109 4.44 8.15 -1.21
C MET A 109 4.37 6.64 -1.49
N THR A 110 3.30 5.97 -1.07
CA THR A 110 3.05 4.56 -1.37
C THR A 110 3.19 4.25 -2.87
N ARG A 111 2.74 5.14 -3.75
CA ARG A 111 2.89 5.05 -5.21
C ARG A 111 4.33 4.74 -5.66
N ASN A 112 5.31 5.35 -5.01
CA ASN A 112 6.72 5.19 -5.33
C ASN A 112 7.30 3.83 -4.87
N LEU A 113 6.57 3.14 -4.01
CA LEU A 113 6.98 1.84 -3.45
C LEU A 113 6.33 0.66 -4.18
N VAL A 114 5.18 0.86 -4.84
CA VAL A 114 4.46 -0.21 -5.54
C VAL A 114 5.15 -0.53 -6.86
N MET A 115 5.67 -1.75 -6.99
CA MET A 115 6.31 -2.28 -8.19
C MET A 115 5.35 -3.11 -9.05
N GLY A 116 4.46 -3.85 -8.41
CA GLY A 116 3.48 -4.70 -9.08
C GLY A 116 2.17 -4.76 -8.32
N ILE A 117 1.10 -5.07 -9.04
CA ILE A 117 -0.25 -5.16 -8.49
C ILE A 117 -1.03 -6.31 -9.14
N GLU A 118 -1.91 -6.94 -8.37
CA GLU A 118 -3.02 -7.74 -8.85
C GLU A 118 -4.30 -7.06 -8.39
N ALA A 119 -5.23 -6.84 -9.29
CA ALA A 119 -6.52 -6.21 -8.99
C ALA A 119 -7.67 -6.94 -9.69
N VAL A 120 -8.85 -6.87 -9.10
CA VAL A 120 -10.11 -7.35 -9.66
C VAL A 120 -10.93 -6.15 -10.12
N LEU A 121 -11.28 -6.13 -11.40
CA LEU A 121 -12.14 -5.10 -12.00
C LEU A 121 -13.61 -5.28 -11.58
N PRO A 122 -14.47 -4.27 -11.80
CA PRO A 122 -15.88 -4.35 -11.44
C PRO A 122 -16.64 -5.52 -12.09
N ASP A 123 -16.25 -5.97 -13.28
CA ASP A 123 -16.83 -7.13 -13.99
C ASP A 123 -16.28 -8.49 -13.51
N GLY A 124 -15.41 -8.50 -12.49
CA GLY A 124 -14.75 -9.68 -11.97
C GLY A 124 -13.47 -10.08 -12.71
N THR A 125 -13.08 -9.36 -13.77
CA THR A 125 -11.82 -9.63 -14.49
C THR A 125 -10.61 -9.38 -13.58
N ILE A 126 -9.64 -10.31 -13.58
CA ILE A 126 -8.40 -10.18 -12.84
C ILE A 126 -7.32 -9.60 -13.74
N ILE A 127 -6.75 -8.48 -13.33
CA ILE A 127 -5.54 -7.91 -13.93
C ILE A 127 -4.39 -8.19 -12.98
N SER A 128 -3.32 -8.80 -13.50
CA SER A 128 -2.15 -9.13 -12.68
C SER A 128 -0.85 -8.77 -13.39
N SER A 129 -0.02 -7.97 -12.73
CA SER A 129 1.34 -7.66 -13.13
C SER A 129 2.20 -7.55 -11.86
N LEU A 130 2.57 -8.70 -11.30
CA LEU A 130 3.38 -8.80 -10.08
C LEU A 130 4.87 -8.81 -10.42
N LYS A 131 5.30 -7.85 -11.22
CA LYS A 131 6.69 -7.71 -11.65
C LYS A 131 7.56 -7.13 -10.53
N LYS A 132 8.80 -7.63 -10.44
CA LYS A 132 9.83 -7.15 -9.51
C LYS A 132 10.86 -6.24 -10.19
N LEU A 133 10.65 -5.92 -11.47
CA LEU A 133 11.60 -5.13 -12.26
C LEU A 133 11.46 -3.63 -11.96
N MET A 134 12.58 -3.00 -11.64
CA MET A 134 12.66 -1.55 -11.43
C MET A 134 12.41 -0.75 -12.72
N LYS A 135 12.84 -1.29 -13.85
CA LYS A 135 12.67 -0.68 -15.17
C LYS A 135 11.85 -1.62 -16.04
N ASP A 136 10.65 -1.20 -16.36
CA ASP A 136 9.76 -1.89 -17.28
C ASP A 136 9.14 -0.87 -18.25
N ASN A 137 9.56 -0.95 -19.51
CA ASN A 137 9.10 -0.06 -20.58
C ASN A 137 8.11 -0.78 -21.53
N SER A 138 7.54 -1.91 -21.11
CA SER A 138 6.76 -2.81 -21.98
C SER A 138 5.26 -2.46 -22.04
N GLY A 139 4.90 -1.19 -22.06
CA GLY A 139 3.50 -0.76 -22.20
C GLY A 139 3.06 0.24 -21.12
N TYR A 140 1.74 0.39 -20.98
CA TYR A 140 1.17 1.28 -19.98
C TYR A 140 1.37 0.75 -18.56
N ASP A 141 1.65 1.65 -17.65
CA ASP A 141 1.80 1.34 -16.23
C ASP A 141 0.43 1.33 -15.52
N LEU A 142 -0.33 0.25 -15.75
CA LEU A 142 -1.72 0.13 -15.29
C LEU A 142 -1.87 0.20 -13.77
N LYS A 143 -0.85 -0.18 -12.99
CA LYS A 143 -0.92 -0.08 -11.52
C LYS A 143 -1.22 1.33 -11.03
N GLN A 144 -0.82 2.35 -11.80
CA GLN A 144 -1.02 3.76 -11.43
C GLN A 144 -2.50 4.17 -11.35
N PHE A 145 -3.39 3.49 -12.04
CA PHE A 145 -4.84 3.75 -11.97
C PHE A 145 -5.42 3.31 -10.62
N PHE A 146 -4.93 2.20 -10.07
CA PHE A 146 -5.45 1.65 -8.81
C PHE A 146 -4.88 2.35 -7.57
N ILE A 147 -3.67 2.92 -7.67
CA ILE A 147 -3.02 3.60 -6.55
C ILE A 147 -3.66 4.98 -6.36
N GLY A 148 -4.36 5.16 -5.25
CA GLY A 148 -5.11 6.38 -4.95
C GLY A 148 -6.53 6.40 -5.53
N SER A 149 -7.03 5.27 -6.06
CA SER A 149 -8.39 5.15 -6.59
C SER A 149 -9.46 4.93 -5.51
N GLU A 150 -9.04 4.65 -4.26
CA GLU A 150 -9.92 4.34 -3.13
C GLU A 150 -10.93 3.21 -3.39
N GLY A 151 -10.54 2.24 -4.26
CA GLY A 151 -11.38 1.10 -4.61
C GLY A 151 -12.40 1.37 -5.74
N THR A 152 -12.47 2.59 -6.27
CA THR A 152 -13.48 2.96 -7.29
C THR A 152 -13.25 2.32 -8.66
N LEU A 153 -12.01 1.89 -8.96
CA LEU A 153 -11.64 1.26 -10.24
C LEU A 153 -11.46 -0.26 -10.13
N GLY A 154 -11.44 -0.79 -8.93
CA GLY A 154 -11.28 -2.22 -8.68
C GLY A 154 -10.69 -2.53 -7.31
N VAL A 155 -10.65 -3.81 -6.98
CA VAL A 155 -10.20 -4.33 -5.70
C VAL A 155 -8.77 -4.83 -5.83
N VAL A 156 -7.84 -4.18 -5.15
CA VAL A 156 -6.44 -4.64 -5.06
C VAL A 156 -6.37 -5.89 -4.21
N THR A 157 -5.80 -6.96 -4.73
CA THR A 157 -5.71 -8.26 -4.05
C THR A 157 -4.30 -8.67 -3.68
N LYS A 158 -3.30 -8.36 -4.52
CA LYS A 158 -1.89 -8.63 -4.23
C LYS A 158 -1.01 -7.46 -4.66
N LEU A 159 0.16 -7.38 -4.05
CA LEU A 159 1.12 -6.30 -4.23
C LEU A 159 2.55 -6.82 -4.24
N VAL A 160 3.39 -6.16 -5.03
CA VAL A 160 4.84 -6.20 -4.91
C VAL A 160 5.31 -4.80 -4.49
N LEU A 161 5.98 -4.72 -3.35
CA LEU A 161 6.50 -3.47 -2.82
C LEU A 161 8.03 -3.48 -2.81
N ARG A 162 8.60 -2.32 -3.12
CA ARG A 162 10.03 -2.08 -3.05
C ARG A 162 10.49 -1.95 -1.61
N LEU A 163 11.60 -2.61 -1.31
CA LEU A 163 12.34 -2.48 -0.06
C LEU A 163 13.67 -1.77 -0.29
N TYR A 164 14.24 -1.30 0.79
CA TYR A 164 15.54 -0.63 0.83
C TYR A 164 16.44 -1.32 1.86
N PRO A 165 17.76 -1.17 1.78
CA PRO A 165 18.64 -1.62 2.85
C PRO A 165 18.25 -1.01 4.19
N LEU A 166 18.24 -1.81 5.25
CA LEU A 166 18.00 -1.30 6.60
C LEU A 166 19.17 -0.39 7.00
N PRO A 167 18.93 0.83 7.52
CA PRO A 167 19.97 1.69 8.04
C PRO A 167 20.71 1.01 9.20
N LYS A 168 22.05 1.02 9.16
CA LYS A 168 22.89 0.41 10.20
C LYS A 168 22.74 1.09 11.56
N THR A 169 22.51 2.40 11.54
CA THR A 169 22.37 3.22 12.75
C THR A 169 21.24 4.23 12.59
N ARG A 170 20.67 4.61 13.71
CA ARG A 170 19.65 5.65 13.77
C ARG A 170 19.98 6.57 14.95
N TYR A 171 20.11 7.85 14.66
CA TYR A 171 20.24 8.89 15.67
C TYR A 171 18.99 9.77 15.66
N THR A 172 18.59 10.19 16.84
CA THR A 172 17.49 11.14 17.01
C THR A 172 18.03 12.33 17.81
N SER A 173 17.85 13.52 17.28
CA SER A 173 18.23 14.76 17.96
C SER A 173 17.04 15.72 17.99
N LEU A 174 16.99 16.55 19.03
CA LEU A 174 16.05 17.65 19.14
C LEU A 174 16.83 18.95 18.95
N ALA A 175 16.49 19.71 17.93
CA ALA A 175 17.07 21.01 17.66
C ALA A 175 16.04 22.11 17.99
N VAL A 176 16.49 23.17 18.64
CA VAL A 176 15.68 24.34 18.97
C VAL A 176 16.27 25.57 18.30
N THR A 177 15.44 26.33 17.64
CA THR A 177 15.81 27.62 17.02
C THR A 177 14.63 28.60 17.07
N ASN A 178 14.92 29.87 17.09
CA ASN A 178 13.94 30.96 16.96
C ASN A 178 13.84 31.52 15.53
N ASP A 179 14.54 30.95 14.59
CA ASP A 179 14.63 31.39 13.20
C ASP A 179 14.06 30.29 12.29
N TYR A 180 12.95 30.59 11.58
CA TYR A 180 12.30 29.67 10.69
C TYR A 180 13.18 29.25 9.49
N GLN A 181 13.99 30.20 8.97
CA GLN A 181 14.90 29.87 7.86
C GLN A 181 15.91 28.79 8.27
N LYS A 182 16.45 28.85 9.49
CA LYS A 182 17.33 27.82 10.02
C LYS A 182 16.66 26.45 10.16
N VAL A 183 15.34 26.42 10.44
CA VAL A 183 14.57 25.16 10.42
C VAL A 183 14.53 24.56 9.04
N LEU A 184 14.27 25.37 8.00
CA LEU A 184 14.24 24.93 6.61
C LEU A 184 15.61 24.43 6.17
N ASP A 185 16.66 25.20 6.43
CA ASP A 185 18.03 24.82 6.07
C ASP A 185 18.43 23.48 6.70
N LEU A 186 18.15 23.29 8.00
CA LEU A 186 18.41 22.05 8.70
C LEU A 186 17.61 20.87 8.15
N SER A 187 16.33 21.09 7.78
CA SER A 187 15.47 20.08 7.19
C SER A 187 16.00 19.66 5.81
N LEU A 188 16.37 20.61 4.96
CA LEU A 188 16.76 20.37 3.58
C LEU A 188 18.10 19.63 3.45
N ILE A 189 19.06 19.85 4.34
CA ILE A 189 20.35 19.15 4.29
C ILE A 189 20.24 17.65 4.58
N HIS A 190 19.14 17.21 5.19
CA HIS A 190 18.92 15.80 5.55
C HIS A 190 17.99 15.03 4.57
N ILE A 191 17.45 15.73 3.61
CA ILE A 191 16.59 15.15 2.57
C ILE A 191 17.42 14.72 1.36
#